data_47a85a5e69e06a9acc96e4f8d3a56a5a
#
_entry.id   47a85a5e69e06a9acc96e4f8d3a56a5a
#
_cell.length_a   1.000
_cell.length_b   1.000
_cell.length_c   1.000
_cell.angle_alpha   90.00
_cell.angle_beta   90.00
_cell.angle_gamma   90.00
#
_symmetry.space_group_name_H-M   'P 1'
#
loop_
_entity.id
_entity.type
_entity.pdbx_description
1 polymer ?
#
loop_
_entity_poly.entity_id
_entity_poly.type
_entity_poly.pdbx_seq_one_letter_code
_entity_poly.pdbx_strand_id
1 'polypeptide(L)'
;ITGQTYGTTFIHTLVVLFGVLLILNNMFQGCGFPPCNRLITHWVPPKELATKMSIWNASHSIGAFIIAILCGYLMGHTGTDMTGDPEMRQRVVENTASITEKMDAASAEAYVTNALQHVGAWQWTFWVPAAIAVLGVIFIIVTLRDTPKSVGLPELEGTKTQLDEHDSSEEFKAFLRKKVFLNPMIWGLAVADFFVYIVRFAVLDWGPTFLQESRGLSSSMAGWTVAIFEVCGITGML
;
A
#
# COMPACT_ATOMS: atom_id res chain seq x y z
N ILE A 1 -21.53 -7.51 4.04
CA ILE A 1 -22.14 -6.98 5.27
C ILE A 1 -23.03 -8.09 5.80
N THR A 2 -22.57 -8.82 6.78
CA THR A 2 -23.32 -9.89 7.45
C THR A 2 -24.11 -9.21 8.56
N GLY A 3 -25.41 -9.05 8.42
CA GLY A 3 -26.28 -8.39 9.40
C GLY A 3 -26.50 -9.15 10.69
N GLN A 4 -25.44 -9.62 11.31
CA GLN A 4 -25.46 -10.13 12.68
C GLN A 4 -25.07 -8.99 13.61
N THR A 5 -25.88 -8.74 14.63
CA THR A 5 -25.56 -7.88 15.75
C THR A 5 -24.44 -8.57 16.55
N TYR A 6 -23.21 -8.30 16.17
CA TYR A 6 -22.06 -8.84 16.91
C TYR A 6 -21.96 -8.15 18.28
N GLY A 7 -21.83 -8.94 19.33
CA GLY A 7 -21.60 -8.39 20.66
C GLY A 7 -20.33 -7.52 20.70
N THR A 8 -20.30 -6.52 21.56
CA THR A 8 -19.17 -5.59 21.72
C THR A 8 -17.82 -6.30 21.85
N THR A 9 -17.78 -7.43 22.55
CA THR A 9 -16.58 -8.27 22.69
C THR A 9 -16.05 -8.79 21.36
N PHE A 10 -16.93 -9.20 20.45
CA PHE A 10 -16.54 -9.68 19.13
C PHE A 10 -15.95 -8.55 18.29
N ILE A 11 -16.56 -7.37 18.32
CA ILE A 11 -16.04 -6.18 17.60
C ILE A 11 -14.65 -5.80 18.13
N HIS A 12 -14.46 -5.77 19.44
CA HIS A 12 -13.15 -5.50 20.05
C HIS A 12 -12.10 -6.53 19.63
N THR A 13 -12.45 -7.81 19.61
CA THR A 13 -11.54 -8.88 19.16
C THR A 13 -11.15 -8.69 17.71
N LEU A 14 -12.08 -8.35 16.82
CA LEU A 14 -11.79 -8.06 15.40
C LEU A 14 -10.88 -6.85 15.27
N VAL A 15 -11.13 -5.75 15.96
CA VAL A 15 -10.30 -4.54 15.91
C VAL A 15 -8.87 -4.85 16.35
N VAL A 16 -8.69 -5.59 17.44
CA VAL A 16 -7.37 -5.99 17.92
C VAL A 16 -6.69 -6.91 16.91
N LEU A 17 -7.40 -7.91 16.38
CA LEU A 17 -6.85 -8.83 15.37
C LEU A 17 -6.40 -8.08 14.12
N PHE A 18 -7.24 -7.20 13.57
CA PHE A 18 -6.88 -6.35 12.44
C PHE A 18 -5.69 -5.45 12.75
N GLY A 19 -5.65 -4.84 13.94
CA GLY A 19 -4.52 -4.02 14.39
C GLY A 19 -3.21 -4.80 14.40
N VAL A 20 -3.21 -6.02 14.96
CA VAL A 20 -2.03 -6.89 14.97
C VAL A 20 -1.61 -7.28 13.54
N LEU A 21 -2.56 -7.66 12.69
CA LEU A 21 -2.27 -8.02 11.29
C LEU A 21 -1.71 -6.83 10.50
N LEU A 22 -2.20 -5.61 10.71
CA LEU A 22 -1.66 -4.40 10.09
C LEU A 22 -0.25 -4.10 10.57
N ILE A 23 0.06 -4.25 11.85
CA ILE A 23 1.42 -4.09 12.38
C ILE A 23 2.37 -5.10 11.74
N LEU A 24 1.98 -6.37 11.68
CA LEU A 24 2.78 -7.42 11.04
C LEU A 24 2.99 -7.12 9.54
N ASN A 25 1.93 -6.72 8.83
CA ASN A 25 2.02 -6.34 7.42
C ASN A 25 3.04 -5.22 7.19
N ASN A 26 2.95 -4.14 7.98
CA ASN A 26 3.90 -3.01 7.87
C ASN A 26 5.34 -3.42 8.22
N MET A 27 5.51 -4.30 9.21
CA MET A 27 6.82 -4.83 9.57
C MET A 27 7.45 -5.63 8.41
N PHE A 28 6.69 -6.54 7.79
CA PHE A 28 7.16 -7.29 6.61
C PHE A 28 7.38 -6.39 5.39
N GLN A 29 6.54 -5.39 5.18
CA GLN A 29 6.71 -4.42 4.11
C GLN A 29 8.02 -3.63 4.28
N GLY A 30 8.35 -3.22 5.51
CA GLY A 30 9.62 -2.55 5.81
C GLY A 30 10.86 -3.39 5.53
N CYS A 31 10.77 -4.72 5.64
CA CYS A 31 11.86 -5.64 5.32
C CYS A 31 12.16 -5.73 3.81
N GLY A 32 11.29 -5.26 2.93
CA GLY A 32 11.50 -5.36 1.47
C GLY A 32 12.49 -4.34 0.91
N PHE A 33 12.61 -3.17 1.52
CA PHE A 33 13.46 -2.09 1.01
C PHE A 33 14.97 -2.43 1.00
N PRO A 34 15.57 -2.95 2.09
CA PRO A 34 17.00 -3.22 2.11
C PRO A 34 17.49 -4.19 1.02
N PRO A 35 16.83 -5.36 0.79
CA PRO A 35 17.24 -6.28 -0.28
C PRO A 35 17.08 -5.66 -1.67
N CYS A 36 16.02 -4.89 -1.93
CA CYS A 36 15.85 -4.21 -3.22
C CYS A 36 16.96 -3.18 -3.47
N ASN A 37 17.31 -2.40 -2.45
CA ASN A 37 18.39 -1.44 -2.53
C ASN A 37 19.74 -2.15 -2.80
N ARG A 38 20.03 -3.23 -2.12
CA ARG A 38 21.21 -4.07 -2.35
C ARG A 38 21.28 -4.57 -3.79
N LEU A 39 20.18 -5.12 -4.31
CA LEU A 39 20.10 -5.58 -5.69
C LEU A 39 20.43 -4.48 -6.69
N ILE A 40 19.80 -3.31 -6.54
CA ILE A 40 20.03 -2.19 -7.46
C ILE A 40 21.49 -1.75 -7.43
N THR A 41 22.11 -1.69 -6.25
CA THR A 41 23.53 -1.30 -6.13
C THR A 41 24.49 -2.29 -6.75
N HIS A 42 24.16 -3.58 -6.82
CA HIS A 42 25.00 -4.60 -7.48
C HIS A 42 24.82 -4.66 -9.00
N TRP A 43 23.64 -4.30 -9.51
CA TRP A 43 23.32 -4.42 -10.93
C TRP A 43 23.44 -3.10 -11.70
N VAL A 44 23.53 -1.96 -11.01
CA VAL A 44 23.53 -0.64 -11.63
C VAL A 44 24.85 0.07 -11.37
N PRO A 45 25.52 0.61 -12.43
CA PRO A 45 26.72 1.39 -12.25
C PRO A 45 26.49 2.63 -11.36
N PRO A 46 27.48 3.05 -10.53
CA PRO A 46 27.32 4.20 -9.63
C PRO A 46 26.89 5.50 -10.33
N LYS A 47 27.27 5.70 -11.58
CA LYS A 47 26.90 6.88 -12.38
C LYS A 47 25.41 6.98 -12.68
N GLU A 48 24.72 5.85 -12.77
CA GLU A 48 23.29 5.77 -13.09
C GLU A 48 22.41 5.45 -11.87
N LEU A 49 23.06 5.17 -10.74
CA LEU A 49 22.39 4.65 -9.55
C LEU A 49 21.24 5.57 -9.09
N ALA A 50 21.51 6.88 -9.01
CA ALA A 50 20.50 7.86 -8.57
C ALA A 50 19.25 7.84 -9.46
N THR A 51 19.43 7.87 -10.78
CA THR A 51 18.32 7.84 -11.75
C THR A 51 17.52 6.54 -11.67
N LYS A 52 18.22 5.39 -11.59
CA LYS A 52 17.53 4.08 -11.50
C LYS A 52 16.80 3.92 -10.16
N MET A 53 17.35 4.45 -9.08
CA MET A 53 16.68 4.48 -7.77
C MET A 53 15.42 5.36 -7.78
N SER A 54 15.45 6.52 -8.46
CA SER A 54 14.27 7.37 -8.61
C SER A 54 13.17 6.66 -9.39
N ILE A 55 13.51 6.00 -10.50
CA ILE A 55 12.53 5.22 -11.30
C ILE A 55 11.96 4.07 -10.47
N TRP A 56 12.82 3.35 -9.74
CA TRP A 56 12.36 2.28 -8.85
C TRP A 56 11.41 2.81 -7.77
N ASN A 57 11.72 3.95 -7.17
CA ASN A 57 10.87 4.55 -6.15
C ASN A 57 9.51 5.01 -6.72
N ALA A 58 9.49 5.55 -7.94
CA ALA A 58 8.26 5.92 -8.64
C ALA A 58 7.33 4.71 -8.90
N SER A 59 7.86 3.49 -8.99
CA SER A 59 7.06 2.27 -9.19
C SER A 59 6.04 2.04 -8.07
N HIS A 60 6.32 2.52 -6.85
CA HIS A 60 5.42 2.45 -5.71
C HIS A 60 4.12 3.25 -5.96
N SER A 61 4.24 4.50 -6.40
CA SER A 61 3.07 5.33 -6.73
C SER A 61 2.33 4.83 -7.97
N ILE A 62 3.05 4.30 -8.96
CA ILE A 62 2.41 3.65 -10.13
C ILE A 62 1.62 2.42 -9.68
N GLY A 63 2.16 1.61 -8.79
CA GLY A 63 1.46 0.45 -8.22
C GLY A 63 0.20 0.84 -7.46
N ALA A 64 0.28 1.88 -6.62
CA ALA A 64 -0.87 2.42 -5.88
C ALA A 64 -1.97 2.92 -6.82
N PHE A 65 -1.59 3.62 -7.90
CA PHE A 65 -2.53 4.08 -8.92
C PHE A 65 -3.23 2.91 -9.64
N ILE A 66 -2.46 1.91 -10.09
CA ILE A 66 -3.01 0.73 -10.79
C ILE A 66 -3.97 -0.03 -9.87
N ILE A 67 -3.60 -0.27 -8.61
CA ILE A 67 -4.44 -1.02 -7.68
C ILE A 67 -5.74 -0.27 -7.35
N ALA A 68 -5.71 1.06 -7.25
CA ALA A 68 -6.90 1.86 -7.03
C ALA A 68 -7.90 1.73 -8.18
N ILE A 69 -7.43 1.78 -9.43
CA ILE A 69 -8.28 1.56 -10.61
C ILE A 69 -8.82 0.13 -10.63
N LEU A 70 -7.96 -0.86 -10.40
CA LEU A 70 -8.36 -2.27 -10.38
C LEU A 70 -9.44 -2.53 -9.31
N CYS A 71 -9.24 -2.03 -8.10
CA CYS A 71 -10.22 -2.18 -7.02
C CYS A 71 -11.54 -1.49 -7.35
N GLY A 72 -11.50 -0.28 -7.92
CA GLY A 72 -12.68 0.43 -8.39
C GLY A 72 -13.45 -0.34 -9.46
N TYR A 73 -12.73 -0.90 -10.42
CA TYR A 73 -13.32 -1.75 -11.46
C TYR A 73 -13.97 -3.01 -10.87
N LEU A 74 -13.25 -3.72 -9.98
CA LEU A 74 -13.77 -4.92 -9.33
C LEU A 74 -15.02 -4.63 -8.51
N MET A 75 -15.04 -3.53 -7.74
CA MET A 75 -16.20 -3.12 -6.95
C MET A 75 -17.44 -2.85 -7.81
N GLY A 76 -17.27 -2.35 -9.03
CA GLY A 76 -18.36 -2.04 -9.94
C GLY A 76 -18.79 -3.19 -10.87
N HIS A 77 -18.02 -4.30 -10.94
CA HIS A 77 -18.28 -5.36 -11.92
C HIS A 77 -18.35 -6.76 -11.30
N THR A 78 -18.11 -6.88 -9.99
CA THR A 78 -18.19 -8.16 -9.28
C THR A 78 -19.20 -8.10 -8.16
N GLY A 79 -19.41 -9.23 -7.49
CA GLY A 79 -20.41 -9.36 -6.44
C GLY A 79 -21.68 -10.08 -6.94
N THR A 80 -22.62 -10.20 -6.03
CA THR A 80 -23.90 -10.85 -6.30
C THR A 80 -25.02 -9.82 -6.27
N ASP A 81 -25.86 -9.83 -7.28
CA ASP A 81 -27.07 -8.99 -7.32
C ASP A 81 -28.12 -9.54 -6.35
N MET A 82 -28.43 -8.75 -5.34
CA MET A 82 -29.42 -9.03 -4.31
C MET A 82 -30.52 -7.95 -4.26
N THR A 83 -30.78 -7.25 -5.35
CA THR A 83 -31.81 -6.21 -5.43
C THR A 83 -33.20 -6.74 -5.15
N GLY A 84 -33.45 -8.03 -5.41
CA GLY A 84 -34.73 -8.71 -5.15
C GLY A 84 -34.90 -9.22 -3.71
N ASP A 85 -33.90 -9.09 -2.84
CA ASP A 85 -33.97 -9.58 -1.46
C ASP A 85 -34.34 -8.43 -0.51
N PRO A 86 -35.57 -8.44 0.08
CA PRO A 86 -36.05 -7.38 0.95
C PRO A 86 -35.27 -7.33 2.28
N GLU A 87 -34.81 -8.47 2.78
CA GLU A 87 -34.05 -8.53 4.02
C GLU A 87 -32.66 -7.90 3.83
N MET A 88 -31.99 -8.20 2.71
CA MET A 88 -30.71 -7.59 2.37
C MET A 88 -30.87 -6.08 2.13
N ARG A 89 -31.98 -5.65 1.48
CA ARG A 89 -32.26 -4.23 1.29
C ARG A 89 -32.38 -3.47 2.61
N GLN A 90 -33.12 -4.00 3.57
CA GLN A 90 -33.23 -3.39 4.89
C GLN A 90 -31.85 -3.26 5.57
N ARG A 91 -31.04 -4.30 5.53
CA ARG A 91 -29.68 -4.30 6.08
C ARG A 91 -28.76 -3.27 5.42
N VAL A 92 -28.83 -3.14 4.10
CA VAL A 92 -28.03 -2.14 3.37
C VAL A 92 -28.48 -0.75 3.76
N VAL A 93 -29.77 -0.46 3.82
CA VAL A 93 -30.30 0.84 4.23
C VAL A 93 -29.86 1.19 5.65
N GLU A 94 -29.99 0.28 6.61
CA GLU A 94 -29.52 0.50 7.99
C GLU A 94 -28.02 0.80 8.06
N ASN A 95 -27.20 0.04 7.36
CA ASN A 95 -25.74 0.21 7.37
C ASN A 95 -25.24 1.43 6.60
N THR A 96 -26.02 1.96 5.69
CA THR A 96 -25.68 3.14 4.88
C THR A 96 -26.40 4.41 5.32
N ALA A 97 -27.22 4.35 6.36
CA ALA A 97 -28.07 5.45 6.83
C ALA A 97 -27.24 6.73 7.07
N SER A 98 -26.09 6.64 7.72
CA SER A 98 -25.21 7.78 8.00
C SER A 98 -24.68 8.49 6.75
N ILE A 99 -24.60 7.78 5.63
CA ILE A 99 -24.14 8.29 4.34
C ILE A 99 -25.33 8.82 3.56
N THR A 100 -26.41 8.05 3.47
CA THR A 100 -27.60 8.38 2.68
C THR A 100 -28.42 9.51 3.26
N GLU A 101 -28.39 9.73 4.57
CA GLU A 101 -29.03 10.87 5.23
C GLU A 101 -28.54 12.25 4.73
N LYS A 102 -27.29 12.30 4.25
CA LYS A 102 -26.67 13.51 3.71
C LYS A 102 -26.89 13.70 2.21
N MET A 103 -27.59 12.78 1.56
CA MET A 103 -27.86 12.78 0.11
C MET A 103 -29.32 13.17 -0.17
N ASP A 104 -29.58 13.65 -1.38
CA ASP A 104 -30.94 13.73 -1.88
C ASP A 104 -31.55 12.33 -2.09
N ALA A 105 -32.88 12.24 -2.06
CA ALA A 105 -33.58 10.95 -2.10
C ALA A 105 -33.23 10.10 -3.33
N ALA A 106 -33.03 10.72 -4.50
CA ALA A 106 -32.67 10.00 -5.71
C ALA A 106 -31.27 9.42 -5.67
N SER A 107 -30.31 10.19 -5.18
CA SER A 107 -28.91 9.76 -5.00
C SER A 107 -28.79 8.69 -3.91
N ALA A 108 -29.56 8.79 -2.83
CA ALA A 108 -29.59 7.79 -1.76
C ALA A 108 -30.12 6.46 -2.27
N GLU A 109 -31.22 6.48 -3.04
CA GLU A 109 -31.79 5.26 -3.64
C GLU A 109 -30.84 4.63 -4.66
N ALA A 110 -30.19 5.43 -5.50
CA ALA A 110 -29.18 4.95 -6.44
C ALA A 110 -27.99 4.31 -5.72
N TYR A 111 -27.55 4.89 -4.59
CA TYR A 111 -26.48 4.35 -3.77
C TYR A 111 -26.83 2.99 -3.16
N VAL A 112 -28.04 2.87 -2.57
CA VAL A 112 -28.55 1.62 -2.00
C VAL A 112 -28.70 0.54 -3.09
N THR A 113 -29.24 0.90 -4.24
CA THR A 113 -29.40 -0.02 -5.38
C THR A 113 -28.05 -0.53 -5.88
N ASN A 114 -27.08 0.34 -6.04
CA ASN A 114 -25.72 -0.03 -6.44
C ASN A 114 -25.08 -0.97 -5.40
N ALA A 115 -25.24 -0.69 -4.11
CA ALA A 115 -24.72 -1.54 -3.04
C ALA A 115 -25.36 -2.94 -3.04
N LEU A 116 -26.63 -3.04 -3.41
CA LEU A 116 -27.35 -4.32 -3.56
C LEU A 116 -26.92 -5.11 -4.80
N GLN A 117 -26.60 -4.43 -5.89
CA GLN A 117 -26.11 -5.08 -7.11
C GLN A 117 -24.73 -5.70 -6.94
N HIS A 118 -23.94 -5.22 -5.99
CA HIS A 118 -22.54 -5.62 -5.81
C HIS A 118 -22.25 -6.17 -4.40
N VAL A 119 -23.18 -6.93 -3.84
CA VAL A 119 -22.97 -7.55 -2.51
C VAL A 119 -21.79 -8.52 -2.56
N GLY A 120 -20.84 -8.35 -1.65
CA GLY A 120 -19.63 -9.16 -1.57
C GLY A 120 -18.52 -8.79 -2.57
N ALA A 121 -18.70 -7.77 -3.42
CA ALA A 121 -17.70 -7.30 -4.37
C ALA A 121 -16.36 -6.93 -3.69
N TRP A 122 -16.39 -6.45 -2.45
CA TRP A 122 -15.20 -6.11 -1.67
C TRP A 122 -14.23 -7.27 -1.49
N GLN A 123 -14.71 -8.53 -1.49
CA GLN A 123 -13.84 -9.70 -1.35
C GLN A 123 -12.88 -9.83 -2.55
N TRP A 124 -13.34 -9.49 -3.75
CA TRP A 124 -12.53 -9.54 -4.95
C TRP A 124 -11.41 -8.50 -4.95
N THR A 125 -11.58 -7.38 -4.24
CA THR A 125 -10.52 -6.37 -4.08
C THR A 125 -9.36 -6.86 -3.21
N PHE A 126 -9.51 -7.95 -2.48
CA PHE A 126 -8.43 -8.64 -1.76
C PHE A 126 -7.91 -9.85 -2.53
N TRP A 127 -8.80 -10.70 -3.06
CA TRP A 127 -8.38 -11.95 -3.71
C TRP A 127 -7.60 -11.73 -5.00
N VAL A 128 -8.05 -10.80 -5.85
CA VAL A 128 -7.38 -10.56 -7.14
C VAL A 128 -5.99 -9.94 -6.94
N PRO A 129 -5.79 -8.87 -6.15
CA PRO A 129 -4.45 -8.37 -5.86
C PRO A 129 -3.56 -9.39 -5.17
N ALA A 130 -4.09 -10.20 -4.25
CA ALA A 130 -3.33 -11.26 -3.60
C ALA A 130 -2.84 -12.31 -4.61
N ALA A 131 -3.68 -12.73 -5.54
CA ALA A 131 -3.28 -13.65 -6.61
C ALA A 131 -2.19 -13.05 -7.51
N ILE A 132 -2.32 -11.78 -7.89
CA ILE A 132 -1.29 -11.05 -8.66
C ILE A 132 0.02 -10.98 -7.87
N ALA A 133 -0.04 -10.70 -6.58
CA ALA A 133 1.14 -10.66 -5.71
C ALA A 133 1.84 -12.02 -5.64
N VAL A 134 1.09 -13.13 -5.50
CA VAL A 134 1.64 -14.49 -5.50
C VAL A 134 2.33 -14.81 -6.83
N LEU A 135 1.72 -14.45 -7.96
CA LEU A 135 2.35 -14.61 -9.29
C LEU A 135 3.63 -13.77 -9.40
N GLY A 136 3.62 -12.54 -8.86
CA GLY A 136 4.80 -11.69 -8.78
C GLY A 136 5.92 -12.31 -7.95
N VAL A 137 5.60 -12.90 -6.81
CA VAL A 137 6.58 -13.63 -5.97
C VAL A 137 7.20 -14.80 -6.72
N ILE A 138 6.38 -15.62 -7.39
CA ILE A 138 6.87 -16.74 -8.20
C ILE A 138 7.79 -16.24 -9.30
N PHE A 139 7.41 -15.18 -10.01
CA PHE A 139 8.22 -14.57 -11.04
C PHE A 139 9.58 -14.09 -10.49
N ILE A 140 9.59 -13.41 -9.34
CA ILE A 140 10.83 -12.96 -8.69
C ILE A 140 11.73 -14.15 -8.32
N ILE A 141 11.19 -15.19 -7.71
CA ILE A 141 11.97 -16.38 -7.32
C ILE A 141 12.65 -17.03 -8.54
N VAL A 142 11.96 -17.07 -9.67
CA VAL A 142 12.49 -17.71 -10.89
C VAL A 142 13.52 -16.82 -11.60
N THR A 143 13.29 -15.50 -11.65
CA THR A 143 14.07 -14.58 -12.49
C THR A 143 15.14 -13.81 -11.75
N LEU A 144 14.93 -13.50 -10.47
CA LEU A 144 15.83 -12.62 -9.73
C LEU A 144 17.14 -13.33 -9.36
N ARG A 145 18.26 -12.62 -9.53
CA ARG A 145 19.59 -13.06 -9.13
C ARG A 145 20.24 -11.96 -8.29
N ASP A 146 20.90 -12.35 -7.20
CA ASP A 146 21.46 -11.40 -6.23
C ASP A 146 22.56 -10.52 -6.81
N THR A 147 23.48 -11.12 -7.55
CA THR A 147 24.67 -10.43 -8.06
C THR A 147 24.96 -10.85 -9.50
N PRO A 148 25.64 -10.00 -10.31
CA PRO A 148 26.11 -10.37 -11.64
C PRO A 148 27.00 -11.63 -11.62
N LYS A 149 27.83 -11.78 -10.59
CA LYS A 149 28.72 -12.93 -10.41
C LYS A 149 27.94 -14.25 -10.28
N SER A 150 26.76 -14.25 -9.70
CA SER A 150 25.93 -15.45 -9.57
C SER A 150 25.45 -16.05 -10.91
N VAL A 151 25.52 -15.26 -11.97
CA VAL A 151 25.20 -15.66 -13.35
C VAL A 151 26.41 -15.66 -14.28
N GLY A 152 27.65 -15.61 -13.74
CA GLY A 152 28.89 -15.65 -14.49
C GLY A 152 29.28 -14.35 -15.17
N LEU A 153 28.63 -13.23 -14.83
CA LEU A 153 29.01 -11.90 -15.32
C LEU A 153 30.07 -11.26 -14.44
N PRO A 154 30.95 -10.38 -15.01
CA PRO A 154 31.91 -9.64 -14.20
C PRO A 154 31.21 -8.66 -13.26
N GLU A 155 31.78 -8.45 -12.09
CA GLU A 155 31.29 -7.41 -11.16
C GLU A 155 31.53 -6.02 -11.75
N LEU A 156 30.57 -5.12 -11.50
CA LEU A 156 30.70 -3.73 -11.96
C LEU A 156 31.85 -3.02 -11.21
N GLU A 157 32.68 -2.29 -11.94
CA GLU A 157 33.72 -1.46 -11.35
C GLU A 157 33.13 -0.42 -10.40
N GLY A 158 33.61 -0.39 -9.16
CA GLY A 158 33.11 0.50 -8.10
C GLY A 158 32.07 -0.13 -7.15
N THR A 159 31.57 -1.33 -7.45
CA THR A 159 30.65 -2.07 -6.57
C THR A 159 31.38 -2.96 -5.56
N LYS A 160 32.71 -3.04 -5.61
CA LYS A 160 33.52 -3.69 -4.57
C LYS A 160 33.31 -2.96 -3.24
N THR A 161 32.19 -3.25 -2.63
CA THR A 161 31.95 -2.85 -1.26
C THR A 161 32.80 -3.79 -0.41
N GLN A 162 33.75 -3.27 0.31
CA GLN A 162 34.52 -3.98 1.36
C GLN A 162 33.59 -4.66 2.38
N LEU A 163 32.28 -4.46 2.21
CA LEU A 163 31.19 -4.95 3.05
C LEU A 163 30.87 -6.44 2.83
N ASP A 164 31.09 -6.97 1.62
CA ASP A 164 30.72 -8.36 1.31
C ASP A 164 31.69 -9.41 1.94
N GLU A 165 32.93 -9.03 2.23
CA GLU A 165 33.90 -9.90 2.90
C GLU A 165 33.89 -9.76 4.43
N HIS A 166 33.29 -8.69 4.99
CA HIS A 166 33.44 -8.33 6.42
C HIS A 166 32.09 -8.23 7.17
N ASP A 167 31.00 -8.72 6.61
CA ASP A 167 29.63 -8.54 7.14
C ASP A 167 29.41 -9.11 8.58
N SER A 168 30.33 -9.95 9.06
CA SER A 168 30.29 -10.54 10.40
C SER A 168 31.45 -10.11 11.31
N SER A 169 32.35 -9.25 10.85
CA SER A 169 33.52 -8.82 11.64
C SER A 169 33.12 -7.82 12.74
N GLU A 170 33.80 -7.86 13.87
CA GLU A 170 33.64 -6.87 14.94
C GLU A 170 33.95 -5.43 14.47
N GLU A 171 34.84 -5.28 13.49
CA GLU A 171 35.13 -4.00 12.85
C GLU A 171 33.93 -3.45 12.09
N PHE A 172 33.18 -4.28 11.37
CA PHE A 172 31.98 -3.88 10.67
C PHE A 172 30.85 -3.47 11.66
N LYS A 173 30.68 -4.21 12.74
CA LYS A 173 29.74 -3.84 13.81
C LYS A 173 30.10 -2.50 14.46
N ALA A 174 31.39 -2.28 14.72
CA ALA A 174 31.88 -1.01 15.25
C ALA A 174 31.66 0.16 14.25
N PHE A 175 31.88 -0.08 12.96
CA PHE A 175 31.61 0.88 11.89
C PHE A 175 30.11 1.22 11.83
N LEU A 176 29.21 0.24 11.81
CA LEU A 176 27.76 0.44 11.80
C LEU A 176 27.33 1.25 13.03
N ARG A 177 27.80 0.85 14.22
CA ARG A 177 27.46 1.55 15.45
C ARG A 177 27.88 3.03 15.39
N LYS A 178 29.10 3.33 14.96
CA LYS A 178 29.65 4.69 14.94
C LYS A 178 29.08 5.54 13.80
N LYS A 179 28.97 4.98 12.61
CA LYS A 179 28.63 5.74 11.39
C LYS A 179 27.14 5.79 11.10
N VAL A 180 26.37 4.81 11.58
CA VAL A 180 24.91 4.74 11.36
C VAL A 180 24.17 5.06 12.65
N PHE A 181 24.29 4.22 13.68
CA PHE A 181 23.48 4.35 14.90
C PHE A 181 23.83 5.56 15.78
N LEU A 182 25.09 5.97 15.82
CA LEU A 182 25.53 7.14 16.61
C LEU A 182 25.67 8.42 15.77
N ASN A 183 25.28 8.39 14.50
CA ASN A 183 25.37 9.56 13.64
C ASN A 183 24.13 10.46 13.81
N PRO A 184 24.27 11.67 14.36
CA PRO A 184 23.12 12.56 14.60
C PRO A 184 22.42 13.02 13.32
N MET A 185 23.15 13.06 12.20
CA MET A 185 22.60 13.44 10.91
C MET A 185 21.61 12.37 10.40
N ILE A 186 21.91 11.10 10.58
CA ILE A 186 21.00 9.99 10.22
C ILE A 186 19.75 10.05 11.08
N TRP A 187 19.88 10.32 12.38
CA TRP A 187 18.73 10.48 13.25
C TRP A 187 17.88 11.70 12.88
N GLY A 188 18.50 12.82 12.51
CA GLY A 188 17.79 14.00 12.00
C GLY A 188 16.96 13.69 10.76
N LEU A 189 17.55 12.97 9.80
CA LEU A 189 16.83 12.51 8.60
C LEU A 189 15.70 11.53 8.95
N ALA A 190 15.94 10.57 9.83
CA ALA A 190 14.92 9.60 10.25
C ALA A 190 13.71 10.27 10.93
N VAL A 191 13.97 11.28 11.78
CA VAL A 191 12.90 12.06 12.43
C VAL A 191 12.14 12.90 11.39
N ALA A 192 12.82 13.54 10.45
CA ALA A 192 12.18 14.28 9.37
C ALA A 192 11.30 13.36 8.51
N ASP A 193 11.80 12.21 8.13
CA ASP A 193 11.09 11.20 7.36
C ASP A 193 9.85 10.66 8.11
N PHE A 194 9.96 10.43 9.41
CA PHE A 194 8.85 10.06 10.26
C PHE A 194 7.67 11.05 10.15
N PHE A 195 7.93 12.36 10.22
CA PHE A 195 6.88 13.36 10.10
C PHE A 195 6.31 13.44 8.67
N VAL A 196 7.15 13.31 7.65
CA VAL A 196 6.70 13.26 6.26
C VAL A 196 5.74 12.08 6.04
N TYR A 197 6.08 10.90 6.55
CA TYR A 197 5.24 9.71 6.43
C TYR A 197 3.93 9.81 7.22
N ILE A 198 3.92 10.45 8.39
CA ILE A 198 2.66 10.73 9.11
C ILE A 198 1.70 11.53 8.22
N VAL A 199 2.18 12.62 7.63
CA VAL A 199 1.34 13.46 6.76
C VAL A 199 0.91 12.69 5.51
N ARG A 200 1.82 11.96 4.88
CA ARG A 200 1.53 11.17 3.69
C ARG A 200 0.43 10.14 3.93
N PHE A 201 0.56 9.31 4.96
CA PHE A 201 -0.42 8.28 5.27
C PHE A 201 -1.75 8.88 5.77
N ALA A 202 -1.72 9.98 6.52
CA ALA A 202 -2.93 10.67 6.91
C ALA A 202 -3.74 11.13 5.68
N VAL A 203 -3.08 11.67 4.65
CA VAL A 203 -3.75 12.09 3.40
C VAL A 203 -4.23 10.90 2.59
N LEU A 204 -3.42 9.84 2.47
CA LEU A 204 -3.77 8.67 1.66
C LEU A 204 -4.89 7.83 2.27
N ASP A 205 -4.82 7.56 3.57
CA ASP A 205 -5.74 6.62 4.23
C ASP A 205 -7.03 7.31 4.68
N TRP A 206 -6.92 8.54 5.20
CA TRP A 206 -8.05 9.26 5.79
C TRP A 206 -8.59 10.39 4.91
N GLY A 207 -7.82 10.87 3.93
CA GLY A 207 -8.22 11.97 3.06
C GLY A 207 -9.55 11.72 2.35
N PRO A 208 -9.75 10.57 1.67
CA PRO A 208 -11.01 10.28 1.01
C PRO A 208 -12.20 10.26 1.97
N THR A 209 -12.07 9.59 3.11
CA THR A 209 -13.12 9.51 4.13
C THR A 209 -13.45 10.90 4.69
N PHE A 210 -12.42 11.68 5.02
CA PHE A 210 -12.58 13.05 5.48
C PHE A 210 -13.32 13.94 4.48
N LEU A 211 -12.98 13.86 3.20
CA LEU A 211 -13.62 14.64 2.14
C LEU A 211 -15.09 14.22 1.93
N GLN A 212 -15.38 12.93 2.02
CA GLN A 212 -16.75 12.42 1.93
C GLN A 212 -17.59 12.89 3.12
N GLU A 213 -17.08 12.74 4.34
CA GLU A 213 -17.84 13.06 5.56
C GLU A 213 -17.96 14.59 5.81
N SER A 214 -16.89 15.36 5.58
CA SER A 214 -16.86 16.79 5.89
C SER A 214 -17.40 17.67 4.79
N ARG A 215 -17.26 17.25 3.52
CA ARG A 215 -17.62 18.04 2.34
C ARG A 215 -18.70 17.42 1.48
N GLY A 216 -19.17 16.22 1.82
CA GLY A 216 -20.21 15.53 1.05
C GLY A 216 -19.78 15.13 -0.36
N LEU A 217 -18.46 14.98 -0.61
CA LEU A 217 -17.96 14.62 -1.93
C LEU A 217 -18.31 13.16 -2.24
N SER A 218 -18.61 12.86 -3.50
CA SER A 218 -18.82 11.49 -3.95
C SER A 218 -17.54 10.67 -3.79
N SER A 219 -17.67 9.36 -3.60
CA SER A 219 -16.53 8.43 -3.49
C SER A 219 -15.58 8.51 -4.68
N SER A 220 -16.12 8.73 -5.89
CA SER A 220 -15.33 8.93 -7.09
C SER A 220 -14.46 10.19 -7.01
N MET A 221 -15.05 11.30 -6.56
CA MET A 221 -14.33 12.58 -6.45
C MET A 221 -13.27 12.54 -5.36
N ALA A 222 -13.55 11.91 -4.23
CA ALA A 222 -12.58 11.65 -3.18
C ALA A 222 -11.42 10.76 -3.66
N GLY A 223 -11.71 9.72 -4.47
CA GLY A 223 -10.69 8.88 -5.10
C GLY A 223 -9.77 9.64 -6.06
N TRP A 224 -10.32 10.57 -6.86
CA TRP A 224 -9.51 11.43 -7.73
C TRP A 224 -8.52 12.31 -6.96
N THR A 225 -8.87 12.74 -5.76
CA THR A 225 -7.95 13.53 -4.91
C THR A 225 -6.70 12.73 -4.55
N VAL A 226 -6.86 11.46 -4.20
CA VAL A 226 -5.73 10.55 -3.95
C VAL A 226 -4.91 10.30 -5.21
N ALA A 227 -5.58 10.09 -6.35
CA ALA A 227 -4.90 9.88 -7.63
C ALA A 227 -4.03 11.10 -8.02
N ILE A 228 -4.55 12.31 -7.86
CA ILE A 228 -3.79 13.56 -8.11
C ILE A 228 -2.60 13.66 -7.14
N PHE A 229 -2.80 13.37 -5.86
CA PHE A 229 -1.73 13.38 -4.87
C PHE A 229 -0.58 12.44 -5.26
N GLU A 230 -0.89 11.22 -5.70
CA GLU A 230 0.13 10.25 -6.15
C GLU A 230 0.84 10.70 -7.44
N VAL A 231 0.12 11.25 -8.41
CA VAL A 231 0.72 11.80 -9.65
C VAL A 231 1.67 12.95 -9.33
N CYS A 232 1.29 13.87 -8.44
CA CYS A 232 2.18 14.94 -7.98
C CYS A 232 3.41 14.36 -7.25
N GLY A 233 3.22 13.28 -6.48
CA GLY A 233 4.32 12.56 -5.83
C GLY A 233 5.34 11.98 -6.82
N ILE A 234 4.89 11.40 -7.93
CA ILE A 234 5.79 10.90 -8.99
C ILE A 234 6.66 12.03 -9.54
N THR A 235 6.07 13.19 -9.81
CA THR A 235 6.82 14.35 -10.33
C THR A 235 7.91 14.83 -9.36
N GLY A 236 7.68 14.71 -8.06
CA GLY A 236 8.68 15.07 -7.03
C GLY A 236 9.78 14.03 -6.83
N MET A 237 9.60 12.80 -7.33
CA MET A 237 10.58 11.71 -7.22
C MET A 237 11.56 11.66 -8.41
N LEU A 238 11.19 12.23 -9.55
CA LEU A 238 11.99 12.29 -10.79
C LEU A 238 12.82 13.56 -10.85
#